data_ed57fae397083bbf9a7f4ebb8204c739
#
_entry.id   ed57fae397083bbf9a7f4ebb8204c739
#
_cell.length_a   1.000
_cell.length_b   1.000
_cell.length_c   1.000
_cell.angle_alpha   90.00
_cell.angle_beta   90.00
_cell.angle_gamma   90.00
#
_symmetry.space_group_name_H-M   'P 1'
#
loop_
_entity.id
_entity.type
_entity.pdbx_description
1 polymer ?
#
loop_
_entity_poly.entity_id
_entity_poly.type
_entity_poly.pdbx_seq_one_letter_code
_entity_poly.pdbx_strand_id
1 'polypeptide(L)'
;MSELLDKISSRNNMLEAYKQVKSNKGSAGIDGVTIEQMDDYLHQNWRETKKLIKERSYKPQPVLRVEIPKPNGGVRNLGIPTAMDRMIQQAIVQVLSPLCEKHFSEYSYGFRPNRSCETAIVQLLEYLNDGYEWIVDIDLEKFFDTVPQDRLMSLVHNIIQDGDTESLIRKYFHSGVVINGQR
;
A
#
# COMPACT_ATOMS: atom_id res chain seq x y z
N MET A 1 21.32 7.17 7.05
CA MET A 1 19.92 7.00 6.68
C MET A 1 19.57 8.13 5.74
N SER A 2 18.81 7.84 4.70
CA SER A 2 18.40 8.85 3.73
C SER A 2 17.37 9.81 4.32
N GLU A 3 17.29 11.01 3.76
CA GLU A 3 16.32 12.03 4.18
C GLU A 3 14.87 11.54 4.04
N LEU A 4 14.59 10.78 2.97
CA LEU A 4 13.26 10.26 2.70
C LEU A 4 12.85 9.19 3.73
N LEU A 5 13.73 8.26 4.07
CA LEU A 5 13.47 7.24 5.09
C LEU A 5 13.33 7.87 6.49
N ASP A 6 14.09 8.94 6.79
CA ASP A 6 13.93 9.71 8.02
C ASP A 6 12.55 10.37 8.09
N LYS A 7 12.08 10.94 6.98
CA LYS A 7 10.75 11.53 6.88
C LYS A 7 9.66 10.49 7.08
N ILE A 8 9.78 9.32 6.43
CA ILE A 8 8.84 8.19 6.59
C ILE A 8 8.77 7.78 8.06
N SER A 9 9.93 7.57 8.72
CA SER A 9 10.01 7.11 10.11
C SER A 9 9.88 8.22 11.16
N SER A 10 9.57 9.45 10.75
CA SER A 10 9.37 10.59 11.66
C SER A 10 8.17 10.38 12.57
N ARG A 11 8.22 10.96 13.78
CA ARG A 11 7.15 10.78 14.77
C ARG A 11 5.78 11.23 14.25
N ASN A 12 5.74 12.37 13.58
CA ASN A 12 4.48 12.94 13.10
C ASN A 12 3.87 12.06 12.01
N ASN A 13 4.66 11.66 11.00
CA ASN A 13 4.21 10.81 9.92
C ASN A 13 3.73 9.43 10.42
N MET A 14 4.46 8.83 11.35
CA MET A 14 4.07 7.55 11.94
C MET A 14 2.80 7.67 12.80
N LEU A 15 2.60 8.78 13.49
CA LEU A 15 1.37 9.02 14.26
C LEU A 15 0.13 9.16 13.34
N GLU A 16 0.28 9.83 12.22
CA GLU A 16 -0.79 9.93 11.21
C GLU A 16 -1.09 8.55 10.61
N ALA A 17 -0.07 7.80 10.24
CA ALA A 17 -0.22 6.43 9.73
C ALA A 17 -0.92 5.51 10.76
N TYR A 18 -0.54 5.59 12.02
CA TYR A 18 -1.21 4.87 13.11
C TYR A 18 -2.70 5.22 13.20
N LYS A 19 -3.04 6.51 13.20
CA LYS A 19 -4.44 6.98 13.26
C LYS A 19 -5.25 6.44 12.07
N GLN A 20 -4.66 6.48 10.87
CA GLN A 20 -5.31 5.98 9.66
C GLN A 20 -5.56 4.47 9.74
N VAL A 21 -4.55 3.68 10.15
CA VAL A 21 -4.71 2.22 10.30
C VAL A 21 -5.74 1.88 11.36
N LYS A 22 -5.74 2.62 12.47
CA LYS A 22 -6.72 2.42 13.55
C LYS A 22 -8.14 2.74 13.12
N SER A 23 -8.35 3.82 12.35
CA SER A 23 -9.66 4.20 11.84
C SER A 23 -10.25 3.19 10.85
N ASN A 24 -9.40 2.50 10.09
CA ASN A 24 -9.81 1.51 9.09
C ASN A 24 -10.33 0.19 9.70
N LYS A 25 -10.12 -0.07 10.99
CA LYS A 25 -10.63 -1.24 11.74
C LYS A 25 -10.40 -2.58 11.02
N GLY A 26 -9.25 -2.73 10.38
CA GLY A 26 -8.93 -3.94 9.61
C GLY A 26 -8.64 -5.16 10.49
N SER A 27 -8.81 -6.36 9.95
CA SER A 27 -8.54 -7.63 10.62
C SER A 27 -7.07 -7.80 11.03
N ALA A 28 -6.80 -8.64 12.03
CA ALA A 28 -5.44 -9.01 12.42
C ALA A 28 -4.70 -9.74 11.29
N GLY A 29 -3.38 -9.55 11.22
CA GLY A 29 -2.51 -10.30 10.32
C GLY A 29 -2.10 -11.65 10.92
N ILE A 30 -0.98 -12.18 10.44
CA ILE A 30 -0.45 -13.48 10.87
C ILE A 30 -0.05 -13.52 12.37
N ASP A 31 0.28 -12.37 12.94
CA ASP A 31 0.66 -12.22 14.34
C ASP A 31 -0.53 -12.23 15.31
N GLY A 32 -1.76 -12.21 14.79
CA GLY A 32 -2.99 -12.16 15.57
C GLY A 32 -3.24 -10.86 16.32
N VAL A 33 -2.39 -9.84 16.13
CA VAL A 33 -2.54 -8.55 16.82
C VAL A 33 -3.71 -7.78 16.20
N THR A 34 -4.75 -7.53 16.99
CA THR A 34 -5.91 -6.76 16.57
C THR A 34 -5.65 -5.25 16.65
N ILE A 35 -6.54 -4.47 16.05
CA ILE A 35 -6.45 -3.00 16.10
C ILE A 35 -6.61 -2.47 17.53
N GLU A 36 -7.41 -3.13 18.36
CA GLU A 36 -7.61 -2.79 19.78
C GLU A 36 -6.32 -3.02 20.59
N GLN A 37 -5.56 -4.05 20.26
CA GLN A 37 -4.29 -4.41 20.91
C GLN A 37 -3.10 -3.63 20.37
N MET A 38 -3.28 -2.86 19.30
CA MET A 38 -2.19 -2.19 18.59
C MET A 38 -1.43 -1.20 19.48
N ASP A 39 -2.10 -0.54 20.42
CA ASP A 39 -1.49 0.43 21.33
C ASP A 39 -0.44 -0.23 22.22
N ASP A 40 -0.83 -1.29 22.90
CA ASP A 40 0.06 -2.05 23.81
C ASP A 40 1.21 -2.69 23.02
N TYR A 41 0.89 -3.22 21.83
CA TYR A 41 1.90 -3.81 20.95
C TYR A 41 2.95 -2.77 20.51
N LEU A 42 2.53 -1.57 20.14
CA LEU A 42 3.43 -0.48 19.75
C LEU A 42 4.27 0.02 20.91
N HIS A 43 3.70 0.16 22.11
CA HIS A 43 4.46 0.53 23.30
C HIS A 43 5.65 -0.40 23.55
N GLN A 44 5.47 -1.69 23.33
CA GLN A 44 6.48 -2.71 23.56
C GLN A 44 7.49 -2.82 22.42
N ASN A 45 7.04 -2.71 21.16
CA ASN A 45 7.83 -3.12 20.00
C ASN A 45 8.30 -1.96 19.10
N TRP A 46 7.71 -0.75 19.21
CA TRP A 46 8.00 0.34 18.28
C TRP A 46 9.45 0.81 18.33
N ARG A 47 10.05 0.88 19.50
CA ARG A 47 11.44 1.33 19.67
C ARG A 47 12.42 0.44 18.89
N GLU A 48 12.26 -0.87 19.02
CA GLU A 48 13.09 -1.84 18.29
C GLU A 48 12.78 -1.84 16.81
N THR A 49 11.50 -1.85 16.42
CA THR A 49 11.08 -1.75 15.01
C THR A 49 11.68 -0.52 14.33
N LYS A 50 11.61 0.64 14.97
CA LYS A 50 12.20 1.87 14.45
C LYS A 50 13.72 1.75 14.28
N LYS A 51 14.42 1.12 15.22
CA LYS A 51 15.85 0.84 15.11
C LYS A 51 16.15 -0.06 13.92
N LEU A 52 15.41 -1.16 13.76
CA LEU A 52 15.58 -2.08 12.63
C LEU A 52 15.32 -1.39 11.26
N ILE A 53 14.34 -0.48 11.18
CA ILE A 53 14.12 0.32 9.97
C ILE A 53 15.34 1.19 9.68
N LYS A 54 15.86 1.87 10.69
CA LYS A 54 17.04 2.74 10.57
C LYS A 54 18.31 1.98 10.15
N GLU A 55 18.48 0.79 10.67
CA GLU A 55 19.61 -0.09 10.37
C GLU A 55 19.42 -0.88 9.07
N ARG A 56 18.32 -0.66 8.32
CA ARG A 56 17.96 -1.38 7.09
C ARG A 56 17.80 -2.90 7.33
N SER A 57 17.60 -3.33 8.56
CA SER A 57 17.47 -4.75 8.97
C SER A 57 16.02 -5.17 9.20
N TYR A 58 15.07 -4.24 9.16
CA TYR A 58 13.64 -4.57 9.28
C TYR A 58 13.21 -5.58 8.22
N LYS A 59 12.50 -6.62 8.66
CA LYS A 59 11.92 -7.66 7.81
C LYS A 59 10.40 -7.66 8.01
N PRO A 60 9.62 -7.25 7.00
CA PRO A 60 8.16 -7.36 7.06
C PRO A 60 7.72 -8.80 7.30
N GLN A 61 6.64 -8.97 8.04
CA GLN A 61 6.02 -10.28 8.24
C GLN A 61 5.29 -10.73 6.96
N PRO A 62 5.16 -12.04 6.73
CA PRO A 62 4.34 -12.56 5.65
C PRO A 62 2.88 -12.09 5.78
N VAL A 63 2.19 -11.91 4.66
CA VAL A 63 0.76 -11.60 4.67
C VAL A 63 -0.07 -12.86 4.92
N LEU A 64 -1.11 -12.74 5.73
CA LEU A 64 -2.10 -13.81 5.91
C LEU A 64 -3.06 -13.81 4.71
N ARG A 65 -3.11 -14.92 3.96
CA ARG A 65 -4.08 -15.09 2.88
C ARG A 65 -5.43 -15.50 3.42
N VAL A 66 -6.45 -14.76 2.99
CA VAL A 66 -7.86 -15.08 3.24
C VAL A 66 -8.59 -15.13 1.91
N GLU A 67 -9.44 -16.14 1.73
CA GLU A 67 -10.27 -16.31 0.55
C GLU A 67 -11.65 -15.69 0.79
N ILE A 68 -12.07 -14.79 -0.08
CA ILE A 68 -13.40 -14.16 -0.04
C ILE A 68 -14.21 -14.65 -1.23
N PRO A 69 -15.39 -15.25 -1.01
CA PRO A 69 -16.27 -15.64 -2.10
C PRO A 69 -16.70 -14.44 -2.96
N LYS A 70 -16.71 -14.61 -4.28
CA LYS A 70 -17.25 -13.59 -5.19
C LYS A 70 -18.76 -13.82 -5.41
N PRO A 71 -19.56 -12.74 -5.60
CA PRO A 71 -20.99 -12.87 -5.88
C PRO A 71 -21.31 -13.74 -7.13
N ASN A 72 -20.43 -13.71 -8.13
CA ASN A 72 -20.59 -14.42 -9.40
C ASN A 72 -19.89 -15.78 -9.42
N GLY A 73 -19.55 -16.34 -8.27
CA GLY A 73 -18.78 -17.58 -8.13
C GLY A 73 -17.25 -17.34 -8.18
N GLY A 74 -16.51 -18.35 -7.66
CA GLY A 74 -15.07 -18.27 -7.48
C GLY A 74 -14.66 -17.53 -6.21
N VAL A 75 -13.34 -17.36 -6.01
CA VAL A 75 -12.77 -16.74 -4.81
C VAL A 75 -11.87 -15.56 -5.18
N ARG A 76 -11.82 -14.58 -4.28
CA ARG A 76 -10.86 -13.49 -4.31
C ARG A 76 -9.86 -13.70 -3.18
N ASN A 77 -8.58 -13.79 -3.52
CA ASN A 77 -7.52 -13.88 -2.54
C ASN A 77 -7.21 -12.48 -1.97
N LEU A 78 -7.28 -12.34 -0.66
CA LEU A 78 -6.91 -11.13 0.05
C LEU A 78 -5.67 -11.42 0.92
N GLY A 79 -4.64 -10.59 0.83
CA GLY A 79 -3.49 -10.63 1.73
C GLY A 79 -3.67 -9.62 2.86
N ILE A 80 -3.59 -10.07 4.12
CA ILE A 80 -3.73 -9.22 5.30
C ILE A 80 -2.35 -9.09 5.97
N PRO A 81 -1.67 -7.93 5.84
CA PRO A 81 -0.44 -7.66 6.57
C PRO A 81 -0.71 -7.47 8.07
N THR A 82 0.34 -7.59 8.91
CA THR A 82 0.24 -7.24 10.34
C THR A 82 -0.15 -5.77 10.54
N ALA A 83 -0.68 -5.43 11.71
CA ALA A 83 -1.03 -4.04 12.03
C ALA A 83 0.21 -3.12 11.97
N MET A 84 1.37 -3.61 12.43
CA MET A 84 2.65 -2.90 12.35
C MET A 84 3.07 -2.66 10.91
N ASP A 85 3.01 -3.68 10.05
CA ASP A 85 3.38 -3.55 8.63
C ASP A 85 2.44 -2.61 7.89
N ARG A 86 1.13 -2.66 8.16
CA ARG A 86 0.16 -1.69 7.61
C ARG A 86 0.50 -0.25 7.99
N MET A 87 0.91 -0.02 9.25
CA MET A 87 1.32 1.31 9.70
C MET A 87 2.58 1.80 8.98
N ILE A 88 3.58 0.94 8.80
CA ILE A 88 4.79 1.31 8.07
C ILE A 88 4.48 1.55 6.57
N GLN A 89 3.68 0.69 5.95
CA GLN A 89 3.23 0.87 4.56
C GLN A 89 2.44 2.18 4.39
N GLN A 90 1.54 2.49 5.32
CA GLN A 90 0.80 3.75 5.31
C GLN A 90 1.74 4.96 5.44
N ALA A 91 2.75 4.88 6.31
CA ALA A 91 3.74 5.94 6.47
C ALA A 91 4.58 6.15 5.19
N ILE A 92 4.91 5.07 4.47
CA ILE A 92 5.56 5.14 3.16
C ILE A 92 4.64 5.85 2.16
N VAL A 93 3.38 5.42 2.05
CA VAL A 93 2.40 6.00 1.12
C VAL A 93 2.22 7.51 1.36
N GLN A 94 2.09 7.96 2.60
CA GLN A 94 1.91 9.37 2.94
C GLN A 94 3.07 10.25 2.43
N VAL A 95 4.28 9.74 2.43
CA VAL A 95 5.46 10.47 1.97
C VAL A 95 5.66 10.36 0.46
N LEU A 96 5.38 9.18 -0.14
CA LEU A 96 5.63 8.95 -1.56
C LEU A 96 4.49 9.46 -2.46
N SER A 97 3.24 9.42 -2.01
CA SER A 97 2.09 9.84 -2.84
C SER A 97 2.25 11.25 -3.41
N PRO A 98 2.65 12.28 -2.65
CA PRO A 98 2.87 13.61 -3.20
C PRO A 98 3.99 13.69 -4.24
N LEU A 99 4.98 12.81 -4.15
CA LEU A 99 6.08 12.73 -5.12
C LEU A 99 5.61 12.07 -6.42
N CYS A 100 4.84 10.98 -6.30
CA CYS A 100 4.31 10.23 -7.43
C CYS A 100 3.19 10.98 -8.16
N GLU A 101 2.39 11.78 -7.45
CA GLU A 101 1.21 12.49 -7.97
C GLU A 101 1.51 13.32 -9.23
N LYS A 102 2.69 13.91 -9.28
CA LYS A 102 3.16 14.75 -10.40
C LYS A 102 3.42 13.95 -11.71
N HIS A 103 3.52 12.63 -11.60
CA HIS A 103 3.84 11.73 -12.71
C HIS A 103 2.64 10.97 -13.24
N PHE A 104 1.48 11.09 -12.58
CA PHE A 104 0.26 10.44 -13.02
C PHE A 104 -0.46 11.24 -14.09
N SER A 105 -1.05 10.54 -15.06
CA SER A 105 -1.93 11.16 -16.05
C SER A 105 -3.09 11.91 -15.37
N GLU A 106 -3.49 13.04 -15.92
CA GLU A 106 -4.67 13.77 -15.46
C GLU A 106 -5.97 12.97 -15.61
N TYR A 107 -6.00 11.98 -16.48
CA TYR A 107 -7.14 11.07 -16.70
C TYR A 107 -7.10 9.82 -15.78
N SER A 108 -6.13 9.71 -14.89
CA SER A 108 -6.09 8.64 -13.88
C SER A 108 -6.86 9.06 -12.64
N TYR A 109 -7.86 8.28 -12.23
CA TYR A 109 -8.77 8.61 -11.11
C TYR A 109 -8.62 7.67 -9.92
N GLY A 110 -8.07 6.46 -10.10
CA GLY A 110 -7.98 5.46 -9.07
C GLY A 110 -6.92 5.78 -8.00
N PHE A 111 -7.29 5.67 -6.73
CA PHE A 111 -6.40 5.78 -5.56
C PHE A 111 -5.59 7.08 -5.47
N ARG A 112 -6.11 8.18 -5.98
CA ARG A 112 -5.46 9.49 -5.98
C ARG A 112 -6.19 10.49 -5.08
N PRO A 113 -5.46 11.44 -4.43
CA PRO A 113 -6.08 12.51 -3.65
C PRO A 113 -7.04 13.34 -4.50
N ASN A 114 -8.18 13.72 -3.95
CA ASN A 114 -9.20 14.56 -4.59
C ASN A 114 -9.77 14.00 -5.91
N ARG A 115 -9.62 12.69 -6.15
CA ARG A 115 -10.17 11.98 -7.30
C ARG A 115 -11.07 10.83 -6.82
N SER A 116 -12.13 10.55 -7.55
CA SER A 116 -13.10 9.52 -7.20
C SER A 116 -13.77 8.92 -8.44
N CYS A 117 -14.58 7.87 -8.25
CA CYS A 117 -15.41 7.33 -9.33
C CYS A 117 -16.37 8.39 -9.88
N GLU A 118 -16.93 9.23 -9.01
CA GLU A 118 -17.85 10.30 -9.42
C GLU A 118 -17.16 11.31 -10.33
N THR A 119 -15.93 11.72 -10.00
CA THR A 119 -15.18 12.66 -10.87
C THR A 119 -14.79 12.03 -12.20
N ALA A 120 -14.52 10.71 -12.23
CA ALA A 120 -14.30 9.99 -13.49
C ALA A 120 -15.57 9.92 -14.35
N ILE A 121 -16.75 9.70 -13.73
CA ILE A 121 -18.05 9.69 -14.43
C ILE A 121 -18.35 11.07 -15.00
N VAL A 122 -18.10 12.15 -14.26
CA VAL A 122 -18.29 13.52 -14.78
C VAL A 122 -17.46 13.73 -16.04
N GLN A 123 -16.19 13.32 -16.03
CA GLN A 123 -15.33 13.44 -17.22
C GLN A 123 -15.84 12.59 -18.40
N LEU A 124 -16.35 11.40 -18.13
CA LEU A 124 -16.97 10.56 -19.16
C LEU A 124 -18.20 11.25 -19.77
N LEU A 125 -19.05 11.86 -18.95
CA LEU A 125 -20.23 12.58 -19.41
C LEU A 125 -19.86 13.81 -20.26
N GLU A 126 -18.78 14.51 -19.95
CA GLU A 126 -18.26 15.59 -20.79
C GLU A 126 -17.90 15.09 -22.18
N TYR A 127 -17.17 13.98 -22.28
CA TYR A 127 -16.84 13.39 -23.59
C TYR A 127 -18.08 12.96 -24.39
N LEU A 128 -19.09 12.37 -23.74
CA LEU A 128 -20.34 12.02 -24.39
C LEU A 128 -21.08 13.26 -24.93
N ASN A 129 -21.08 14.37 -24.17
CA ASN A 129 -21.67 15.64 -24.60
C ASN A 129 -20.89 16.29 -25.75
N ASP A 130 -19.58 16.07 -25.84
CA ASP A 130 -18.71 16.52 -26.93
C ASP A 130 -18.89 15.67 -28.21
N GLY A 131 -19.76 14.63 -28.16
CA GLY A 131 -20.14 13.83 -29.35
C GLY A 131 -19.33 12.53 -29.51
N TYR A 132 -18.56 12.10 -28.50
CA TYR A 132 -17.94 10.78 -28.55
C TYR A 132 -19.00 9.72 -28.22
N GLU A 133 -19.27 8.82 -29.17
CA GLU A 133 -20.31 7.77 -29.04
C GLU A 133 -19.73 6.36 -28.73
N TRP A 134 -18.45 6.16 -28.98
CA TRP A 134 -17.80 4.86 -28.84
C TRP A 134 -17.01 4.78 -27.55
N ILE A 135 -17.24 3.70 -26.78
CA ILE A 135 -16.52 3.42 -25.54
C ILE A 135 -15.74 2.10 -25.72
N VAL A 136 -14.44 2.13 -25.43
CA VAL A 136 -13.59 0.94 -25.38
C VAL A 136 -13.26 0.68 -23.91
N ASP A 137 -13.72 -0.47 -23.39
CA ASP A 137 -13.41 -0.92 -22.04
C ASP A 137 -12.23 -1.90 -22.09
N ILE A 138 -11.19 -1.64 -21.29
CA ILE A 138 -9.97 -2.46 -21.22
C ILE A 138 -9.69 -2.75 -19.77
N ASP A 139 -9.58 -4.04 -19.41
CA ASP A 139 -9.18 -4.49 -18.08
C ASP A 139 -7.98 -5.45 -18.16
N LEU A 140 -7.11 -5.38 -17.16
CA LEU A 140 -5.93 -6.22 -17.06
C LEU A 140 -6.18 -7.36 -16.07
N GLU A 141 -6.26 -8.59 -16.59
CA GLU A 141 -6.47 -9.77 -15.74
C GLU A 141 -5.33 -9.94 -14.73
N LYS A 142 -5.69 -10.06 -13.44
CA LYS A 142 -4.76 -10.29 -12.32
C LYS A 142 -3.56 -9.33 -12.32
N PHE A 143 -3.77 -8.07 -12.65
CA PHE A 143 -2.69 -7.09 -12.79
C PHE A 143 -1.72 -7.08 -11.59
N PHE A 144 -2.23 -7.05 -10.35
CA PHE A 144 -1.39 -7.02 -9.15
C PHE A 144 -0.58 -8.31 -8.93
N ASP A 145 -1.06 -9.45 -9.44
CA ASP A 145 -0.36 -10.74 -9.35
C ASP A 145 0.70 -10.89 -10.45
N THR A 146 0.58 -10.14 -11.55
CA THR A 146 1.40 -10.31 -12.76
C THR A 146 2.35 -9.15 -13.04
N VAL A 147 2.24 -8.02 -12.31
CA VAL A 147 3.13 -6.87 -12.50
C VAL A 147 4.59 -7.24 -12.22
N PRO A 148 5.52 -7.00 -13.19
CA PRO A 148 6.94 -7.26 -12.97
C PRO A 148 7.50 -6.31 -11.91
N GLN A 149 7.86 -6.86 -10.74
CA GLN A 149 8.31 -6.07 -9.58
C GLN A 149 9.56 -5.24 -9.88
N ASP A 150 10.49 -5.76 -10.67
CA ASP A 150 11.70 -5.02 -11.04
C ASP A 150 11.40 -3.81 -11.93
N ARG A 151 10.44 -3.94 -12.86
CA ARG A 151 9.99 -2.80 -13.67
C ARG A 151 9.30 -1.75 -12.82
N LEU A 152 8.43 -2.18 -11.90
CA LEU A 152 7.80 -1.28 -10.94
C LEU A 152 8.85 -0.53 -10.11
N MET A 153 9.85 -1.25 -9.57
CA MET A 153 10.90 -0.63 -8.78
C MET A 153 11.80 0.31 -9.58
N SER A 154 11.98 0.05 -10.88
CA SER A 154 12.70 0.99 -11.76
C SER A 154 11.92 2.29 -11.94
N LEU A 155 10.59 2.23 -12.08
CA LEU A 155 9.74 3.44 -12.13
C LEU A 155 9.77 4.20 -10.81
N VAL A 156 9.69 3.50 -9.68
CA VAL A 156 9.81 4.10 -8.34
C VAL A 156 11.17 4.78 -8.19
N HIS A 157 12.27 4.13 -8.59
CA HIS A 157 13.62 4.69 -8.55
C HIS A 157 13.73 6.01 -9.32
N ASN A 158 13.14 6.08 -10.51
CA ASN A 158 13.16 7.31 -11.32
C ASN A 158 12.50 8.51 -10.62
N ILE A 159 11.56 8.24 -9.70
CA ILE A 159 10.83 9.28 -8.96
C ILE A 159 11.53 9.65 -7.66
N ILE A 160 11.94 8.64 -6.86
CA ILE A 160 12.39 8.90 -5.48
C ILE A 160 13.91 8.93 -5.32
N GLN A 161 14.67 8.20 -6.13
CA GLN A 161 16.14 8.10 -6.12
C GLN A 161 16.71 7.88 -4.71
N ASP A 162 16.06 7.02 -3.92
CA ASP A 162 16.38 6.77 -2.52
C ASP A 162 16.51 5.28 -2.22
N GLY A 163 17.74 4.77 -2.24
CA GLY A 163 18.02 3.35 -2.08
C GLY A 163 17.58 2.76 -0.73
N ASP A 164 17.48 3.57 0.33
CA ASP A 164 17.04 3.10 1.64
C ASP A 164 15.54 2.80 1.63
N THR A 165 14.75 3.73 1.11
CA THR A 165 13.30 3.57 0.94
C THR A 165 12.99 2.45 -0.06
N GLU A 166 13.69 2.39 -1.19
CA GLU A 166 13.54 1.33 -2.19
C GLU A 166 13.82 -0.06 -1.60
N SER A 167 14.89 -0.18 -0.80
CA SER A 167 15.21 -1.41 -0.09
C SER A 167 14.08 -1.86 0.83
N LEU A 168 13.46 -0.92 1.55
CA LEU A 168 12.32 -1.22 2.42
C LEU A 168 11.10 -1.69 1.61
N ILE A 169 10.78 -1.03 0.50
CA ILE A 169 9.67 -1.40 -0.40
C ILE A 169 9.91 -2.81 -0.97
N ARG A 170 11.11 -3.12 -1.47
CA ARG A 170 11.46 -4.45 -1.99
C ARG A 170 11.26 -5.55 -0.96
N LYS A 171 11.53 -5.28 0.33
CA LYS A 171 11.31 -6.26 1.40
C LYS A 171 9.84 -6.62 1.57
N TYR A 172 8.91 -5.68 1.33
CA TYR A 172 7.48 -5.97 1.35
C TYR A 172 7.08 -6.91 0.20
N PHE A 173 7.64 -6.76 -0.98
CA PHE A 173 7.39 -7.69 -2.10
C PHE A 173 7.89 -9.11 -1.82
N HIS A 174 8.93 -9.25 -1.00
CA HIS A 174 9.54 -10.54 -0.65
C HIS A 174 9.09 -11.06 0.74
N SER A 175 8.12 -10.45 1.39
CA SER A 175 7.67 -10.85 2.74
C SER A 175 7.03 -12.25 2.77
N GLY A 176 6.50 -12.71 1.65
CA GLY A 176 5.84 -14.00 1.51
C GLY A 176 4.37 -13.98 1.91
N VAL A 177 3.72 -15.12 1.73
CA VAL A 177 2.30 -15.34 2.00
C VAL A 177 2.15 -16.60 2.85
N VAL A 178 1.28 -16.55 3.85
CA VAL A 178 0.90 -17.72 4.66
C VAL A 178 -0.54 -18.10 4.35
N ILE A 179 -0.75 -19.38 4.03
CA ILE A 179 -2.05 -19.98 3.71
C ILE A 179 -2.31 -21.06 4.74
N ASN A 180 -3.43 -20.99 5.46
CA ASN A 180 -3.82 -21.99 6.45
C ASN A 180 -2.71 -22.36 7.48
N GLY A 181 -1.92 -21.37 7.89
CA GLY A 181 -0.82 -21.57 8.84
C GLY A 181 0.47 -22.15 8.23
N GLN A 182 0.53 -22.38 6.92
CA GLN A 182 1.74 -22.82 6.20
C GLN A 182 2.30 -21.68 5.34
N ARG A 183 3.64 -21.54 5.38
CA ARG A 183 4.38 -20.51 4.63
C ARG A 183 4.79 -21.02 3.25
#